data_5e3d40825cd60a2925dd38bfbe9e99e1
#
_entry.id   5e3d40825cd60a2925dd38bfbe9e99e1
#
_cell.length_a   1.000
_cell.length_b   1.000
_cell.length_c   1.000
_cell.angle_alpha   90.00
_cell.angle_beta   90.00
_cell.angle_gamma   90.00
#
_symmetry.space_group_name_H-M   'P 1'
#
loop_
_entity.id
_entity.type
_entity.pdbx_description
1 polymer ?
#
loop_
_entity_poly.entity_id
_entity_poly.type
_entity_poly.pdbx_seq_one_letter_code
_entity_poly.pdbx_strand_id
1 'polypeptide(L)'
;EERRAKRSPLRDVAGMLRSFDYAALDALRDVATTADEWAALAPLAREWAQQSRGAFLQGYADRAKGTPLAGALEPGRGLLGLFELEKALYELRYELKNRPDWVRIPLQGILGVVG
;
A
#
# COMPACT_ATOMS: atom_id res chain seq x y z
N GLU A 1 13.19 -22.45 4.08
CA GLU A 1 12.31 -23.18 3.23
C GLU A 1 10.96 -23.31 3.82
N GLU A 2 10.89 -23.80 5.03
CA GLU A 2 9.61 -23.87 5.70
C GLU A 2 8.98 -22.51 5.81
N ARG A 3 9.82 -21.52 6.12
CA ARG A 3 9.32 -20.17 6.25
C ARG A 3 8.76 -19.67 4.93
N ARG A 4 9.46 -19.99 3.85
CA ARG A 4 9.00 -19.57 2.55
C ARG A 4 7.71 -20.30 2.16
N ALA A 5 7.62 -21.57 2.49
CA ALA A 5 6.45 -22.34 2.17
C ALA A 5 5.20 -21.82 2.88
N LYS A 6 5.37 -21.19 4.04
CA LYS A 6 4.26 -20.66 4.81
C LYS A 6 3.87 -19.25 4.42
N ARG A 7 4.66 -18.61 3.57
CA ARG A 7 4.37 -17.26 3.16
C ARG A 7 3.27 -17.25 2.12
N SER A 8 2.27 -16.43 2.35
CA SER A 8 1.23 -16.22 1.36
C SER A 8 1.75 -15.24 0.31
N PRO A 9 1.54 -15.54 -0.99
CA PRO A 9 1.84 -14.54 -2.02
C PRO A 9 1.13 -13.23 -1.79
N LEU A 10 0.01 -13.24 -1.08
CA LEU A 10 -0.73 -12.01 -0.79
C LEU A 10 0.05 -11.07 0.13
N ARG A 11 0.96 -11.59 0.95
CA ARG A 11 1.81 -10.72 1.75
C ARG A 11 2.72 -9.88 0.87
N ASP A 12 3.25 -10.48 -0.19
CA ASP A 12 4.09 -9.75 -1.13
C ASP A 12 3.27 -8.73 -1.91
N VAL A 13 2.05 -9.09 -2.30
CA VAL A 13 1.15 -8.16 -2.96
C VAL A 13 0.86 -6.97 -2.04
N ALA A 14 0.51 -7.25 -0.79
CA ALA A 14 0.25 -6.18 0.17
C ALA A 14 1.46 -5.27 0.34
N GLY A 15 2.65 -5.85 0.43
CA GLY A 15 3.87 -5.06 0.53
C GLY A 15 4.08 -4.15 -0.65
N MET A 16 3.83 -4.65 -1.86
CA MET A 16 3.95 -3.85 -3.06
C MET A 16 2.95 -2.70 -3.06
N LEU A 17 1.69 -2.99 -2.68
CA LEU A 17 0.68 -1.95 -2.64
C LEU A 17 1.06 -0.85 -1.66
N ARG A 18 1.60 -1.22 -0.50
CA ARG A 18 2.03 -0.22 0.47
C ARG A 18 3.18 0.62 -0.07
N SER A 19 4.04 0.02 -0.90
CA SER A 19 5.19 0.76 -1.42
C SER A 19 4.79 1.92 -2.33
N PHE A 20 3.64 1.83 -2.98
CA PHE A 20 3.18 2.94 -3.82
C PHE A 20 2.88 4.18 -2.98
N ASP A 21 2.29 3.99 -1.80
CA ASP A 21 2.01 5.13 -0.92
C ASP A 21 3.31 5.80 -0.47
N TYR A 22 4.32 5.00 -0.17
CA TYR A 22 5.60 5.55 0.26
C TYR A 22 6.31 6.26 -0.88
N ALA A 23 6.26 5.70 -2.08
CA ALA A 23 6.88 6.33 -3.24
C ALA A 23 6.21 7.67 -3.56
N ALA A 24 4.89 7.73 -3.43
CA ALA A 24 4.17 8.97 -3.69
C ALA A 24 4.57 10.06 -2.71
N LEU A 25 4.67 9.72 -1.42
CA LEU A 25 5.06 10.73 -0.44
C LEU A 25 6.51 11.15 -0.63
N ASP A 26 7.38 10.20 -0.92
CA ASP A 26 8.79 10.51 -1.12
C ASP A 26 8.97 11.50 -2.27
N ALA A 27 8.28 11.25 -3.38
CA ALA A 27 8.33 12.16 -4.53
C ALA A 27 7.74 13.52 -4.17
N LEU A 28 6.65 13.53 -3.42
CA LEU A 28 6.01 14.77 -3.02
C LEU A 28 6.94 15.62 -2.16
N ARG A 29 7.65 14.99 -1.24
CA ARG A 29 8.57 15.70 -0.37
C ARG A 29 9.74 16.30 -1.15
N ASP A 30 10.14 15.65 -2.23
CA ASP A 30 11.22 16.17 -3.07
C ASP A 30 10.81 17.41 -3.85
N VAL A 31 9.56 17.48 -4.26
CA VAL A 31 9.09 18.51 -5.18
C VAL A 31 8.42 19.68 -4.46
N ALA A 32 7.61 19.39 -3.44
CA ALA A 32 6.83 20.41 -2.75
C ALA A 32 7.67 21.00 -1.62
N THR A 33 8.11 22.25 -1.80
CA THR A 33 8.94 22.91 -0.81
C THR A 33 8.19 23.95 0.01
N THR A 34 6.95 24.27 -0.38
CA THR A 34 6.10 25.20 0.37
C THR A 34 4.78 24.54 0.69
N ALA A 35 4.06 25.14 1.66
CA ALA A 35 2.75 24.63 2.03
C ALA A 35 1.78 24.69 0.86
N ASP A 36 1.87 25.74 0.05
CA ASP A 36 0.99 25.88 -1.10
C ASP A 36 1.27 24.81 -2.15
N GLU A 37 2.55 24.54 -2.40
CA GLU A 37 2.94 23.48 -3.32
C GLU A 37 2.46 22.12 -2.82
N TRP A 38 2.61 21.88 -1.52
CA TRP A 38 2.15 20.62 -0.94
C TRP A 38 0.65 20.46 -1.15
N ALA A 39 -0.11 21.51 -0.85
CA ALA A 39 -1.57 21.44 -1.00
C ALA A 39 -1.97 21.18 -2.44
N ALA A 40 -1.23 21.75 -3.40
CA ALA A 40 -1.56 21.58 -4.80
C ALA A 40 -1.17 20.20 -5.31
N LEU A 41 -0.05 19.65 -4.84
CA LEU A 41 0.50 18.42 -5.41
C LEU A 41 0.09 17.16 -4.67
N ALA A 42 -0.29 17.27 -3.38
CA ALA A 42 -0.65 16.09 -2.62
C ALA A 42 -1.82 15.30 -3.24
N PRO A 43 -2.88 15.94 -3.73
CA PRO A 43 -3.95 15.18 -4.39
C PRO A 43 -3.46 14.41 -5.61
N LEU A 44 -2.54 14.99 -6.37
CA LEU A 44 -1.99 14.32 -7.55
C LEU A 44 -1.15 13.11 -7.16
N ALA A 45 -0.35 13.25 -6.11
CA ALA A 45 0.45 12.13 -5.61
C ALA A 45 -0.45 11.00 -5.14
N ARG A 46 -1.54 11.36 -4.45
CA ARG A 46 -2.49 10.37 -3.96
C ARG A 46 -3.17 9.65 -5.12
N GLU A 47 -3.55 10.40 -6.16
CA GLU A 47 -4.17 9.80 -7.32
C GLU A 47 -3.20 8.86 -8.03
N TRP A 48 -1.94 9.25 -8.15
CA TRP A 48 -0.94 8.40 -8.76
C TRP A 48 -0.83 7.07 -8.00
N ALA A 49 -0.81 7.14 -6.67
CA ALA A 49 -0.71 5.95 -5.85
C ALA A 49 -1.92 5.04 -6.05
N GLN A 50 -3.11 5.63 -6.11
CA GLN A 50 -4.34 4.86 -6.32
C GLN A 50 -4.33 4.18 -7.68
N GLN A 51 -3.94 4.90 -8.73
CA GLN A 51 -3.88 4.33 -10.07
C GLN A 51 -2.82 3.23 -10.16
N SER A 52 -1.70 3.44 -9.50
CA SER A 52 -0.64 2.43 -9.50
C SER A 52 -1.09 1.17 -8.79
N ARG A 53 -1.79 1.32 -7.66
CA ARG A 53 -2.36 0.16 -6.96
C ARG A 53 -3.31 -0.59 -7.86
N GLY A 54 -4.22 0.13 -8.52
CA GLY A 54 -5.20 -0.50 -9.39
C GLY A 54 -4.57 -1.23 -10.57
N ALA A 55 -3.59 -0.60 -11.20
CA ALA A 55 -2.90 -1.22 -12.33
C ALA A 55 -2.14 -2.47 -11.90
N PHE A 56 -1.46 -2.40 -10.77
CA PHE A 56 -0.70 -3.54 -10.26
C PHE A 56 -1.65 -4.71 -9.94
N LEU A 57 -2.75 -4.42 -9.25
CA LEU A 57 -3.70 -5.46 -8.89
C LEU A 57 -4.35 -6.07 -10.12
N GLN A 58 -4.67 -5.26 -11.13
CA GLN A 58 -5.27 -5.77 -12.34
C GLN A 58 -4.30 -6.70 -13.06
N GLY A 59 -3.04 -6.31 -13.18
CA GLY A 59 -2.04 -7.15 -13.83
C GLY A 59 -1.80 -8.44 -13.07
N TYR A 60 -1.76 -8.34 -11.74
CA TYR A 60 -1.56 -9.52 -10.93
C TYR A 60 -2.75 -10.47 -11.04
N ALA A 61 -3.97 -9.92 -11.02
CA ALA A 61 -5.18 -10.73 -11.15
C ALA A 61 -5.23 -11.43 -12.50
N ASP A 62 -4.82 -10.72 -13.56
CA ASP A 62 -4.79 -11.32 -14.89
C ASP A 62 -3.83 -12.51 -14.95
N ARG A 63 -2.68 -12.41 -14.30
CA ARG A 63 -1.73 -13.50 -14.26
C ARG A 63 -2.20 -14.64 -13.37
N ALA A 64 -3.03 -14.34 -12.39
CA ALA A 64 -3.51 -15.35 -11.46
C ALA A 64 -4.76 -16.09 -11.92
N LYS A 65 -5.32 -15.70 -13.06
CA LYS A 65 -6.53 -16.34 -13.57
C LYS A 65 -6.33 -17.84 -13.69
N GLY A 66 -7.35 -18.57 -13.27
CA GLY A 66 -7.30 -20.03 -13.33
C GLY A 66 -6.54 -20.65 -12.17
N THR A 67 -6.03 -19.87 -11.25
CA THR A 67 -5.35 -20.39 -10.07
C THR A 67 -6.19 -20.10 -8.83
N PRO A 68 -5.95 -20.82 -7.71
CA PRO A 68 -6.67 -20.51 -6.47
C PRO A 68 -6.45 -19.09 -5.97
N LEU A 69 -5.35 -18.47 -6.37
CA LEU A 69 -5.04 -17.11 -5.91
C LEU A 69 -6.02 -16.09 -6.45
N ALA A 70 -6.62 -16.35 -7.62
CA ALA A 70 -7.50 -15.37 -8.26
C ALA A 70 -8.65 -14.95 -7.34
N GLY A 71 -9.28 -15.90 -6.64
CA GLY A 71 -10.38 -15.57 -5.76
C GLY A 71 -9.97 -14.73 -4.57
N ALA A 72 -8.73 -14.93 -4.10
CA ALA A 72 -8.25 -14.18 -2.93
C ALA A 72 -7.96 -12.72 -3.26
N LEU A 73 -7.82 -12.40 -4.54
CA LEU A 73 -7.55 -11.02 -4.95
C LEU A 73 -8.82 -10.22 -5.21
N GLU A 74 -9.97 -10.85 -5.19
CA GLU A 74 -11.23 -10.15 -5.47
C GLU A 74 -11.57 -9.18 -4.36
N PRO A 75 -12.11 -8.01 -4.71
CA PRO A 75 -12.56 -7.07 -3.69
C PRO A 75 -13.59 -7.71 -2.80
N GLY A 76 -13.51 -7.45 -1.51
CA GLY A 76 -14.47 -7.96 -0.56
C GLY A 76 -14.12 -9.30 0.05
N ARG A 77 -13.11 -9.98 -0.44
CA ARG A 77 -12.69 -11.23 0.18
C ARG A 77 -12.02 -10.99 1.53
N GLY A 78 -11.39 -9.86 1.69
CA GLY A 78 -10.85 -9.46 2.98
C GLY A 78 -9.44 -9.92 3.30
N LEU A 79 -8.96 -10.98 2.67
CA LEU A 79 -7.64 -11.50 3.03
C LEU A 79 -6.52 -10.55 2.64
N LEU A 80 -6.57 -10.00 1.43
CA LEU A 80 -5.56 -9.03 1.02
C LEU A 80 -5.60 -7.79 1.91
N GLY A 81 -6.82 -7.31 2.21
CA GLY A 81 -6.98 -6.16 3.10
C GLY A 81 -6.40 -6.44 4.48
N LEU A 82 -6.55 -7.68 4.96
CA LEU A 82 -5.99 -8.04 6.25
C LEU A 82 -4.46 -7.96 6.23
N PHE A 83 -3.84 -8.43 5.17
CA PHE A 83 -2.39 -8.32 5.05
C PHE A 83 -1.93 -6.87 4.90
N GLU A 84 -2.70 -6.05 4.19
CA GLU A 84 -2.38 -4.62 4.10
C GLU A 84 -2.49 -3.95 5.46
N LEU A 85 -3.50 -4.31 6.24
CA LEU A 85 -3.65 -3.77 7.59
C LEU A 85 -2.48 -4.19 8.47
N GLU A 86 -2.11 -5.45 8.40
CA GLU A 86 -0.98 -5.96 9.18
C GLU A 86 0.28 -5.19 8.84
N LYS A 87 0.53 -4.99 7.55
CA LYS A 87 1.71 -4.28 7.11
C LYS A 87 1.66 -2.82 7.54
N ALA A 88 0.50 -2.18 7.43
CA ALA A 88 0.37 -0.79 7.82
C ALA A 88 0.58 -0.60 9.33
N LEU A 89 0.14 -1.55 10.14
CA LEU A 89 0.38 -1.49 11.57
C LEU A 89 1.86 -1.63 11.88
N TYR A 90 2.55 -2.51 11.17
CA TYR A 90 3.99 -2.64 11.31
C TYR A 90 4.69 -1.34 10.93
N GLU A 91 4.26 -0.73 9.81
CA GLU A 91 4.82 0.54 9.37
C GLU A 91 4.59 1.64 10.40
N LEU A 92 3.39 1.68 10.98
CA LEU A 92 3.08 2.69 11.97
C LEU A 92 4.04 2.60 13.16
N ARG A 93 4.27 1.40 13.65
CA ARG A 93 5.20 1.20 14.76
C ARG A 93 6.62 1.61 14.37
N TYR A 94 7.03 1.25 13.17
CA TYR A 94 8.36 1.62 12.69
C TYR A 94 8.51 3.14 12.59
N GLU A 95 7.52 3.82 12.00
CA GLU A 95 7.64 5.25 11.80
C GLU A 95 7.56 6.03 13.12
N LEU A 96 6.71 5.59 14.04
CA LEU A 96 6.66 6.24 15.34
C LEU A 96 8.02 6.19 16.03
N LYS A 97 8.75 5.13 15.85
CA LYS A 97 10.03 4.96 16.48
C LYS A 97 11.15 5.66 15.73
N ASN A 98 11.09 5.68 14.41
CA ASN A 98 12.23 6.09 13.58
C ASN A 98 12.00 7.37 12.80
N ARG A 99 10.78 7.61 12.31
CA ARG A 99 10.48 8.76 11.46
C ARG A 99 9.06 9.26 11.76
N PRO A 100 8.86 9.94 12.91
CA PRO A 100 7.48 10.29 13.32
C PRO A 100 6.72 11.14 12.30
N ASP A 101 7.40 11.92 11.49
CA ASP A 101 6.71 12.74 10.50
C ASP A 101 6.25 11.93 9.29
N TRP A 102 6.57 10.64 9.23
CA TRP A 102 6.09 9.75 8.17
C TRP A 102 4.87 8.92 8.58
N VAL A 103 4.37 9.09 9.82
CA VAL A 103 3.27 8.25 10.32
C VAL A 103 1.97 8.43 9.53
N ARG A 104 1.84 9.55 8.84
CA ARG A 104 0.65 9.82 8.04
C ARG A 104 0.39 8.73 7.01
N ILE A 105 1.44 8.13 6.43
CA ILE A 105 1.28 7.11 5.41
C ILE A 105 0.59 5.87 5.96
N PRO A 106 1.13 5.21 7.01
CA PRO A 106 0.44 4.04 7.54
C PRO A 106 -0.93 4.37 8.14
N LEU A 107 -1.10 5.57 8.71
CA LEU A 107 -2.42 5.94 9.22
C LEU A 107 -3.45 6.02 8.11
N GLN A 108 -3.10 6.63 6.98
CA GLN A 108 -4.00 6.68 5.84
C GLN A 108 -4.25 5.29 5.28
N GLY A 109 -3.23 4.43 5.29
CA GLY A 109 -3.40 3.06 4.84
C GLY A 109 -4.39 2.30 5.70
N ILE A 110 -4.30 2.45 7.02
CA ILE A 110 -5.21 1.79 7.93
C ILE A 110 -6.64 2.28 7.69
N LEU A 111 -6.81 3.60 7.56
CA LEU A 111 -8.14 4.16 7.32
C LEU A 111 -8.70 3.69 6.00
N GLY A 112 -7.86 3.51 4.99
CA GLY A 112 -8.31 3.01 3.70
C GLY A 112 -8.80 1.58 3.74
N VAL A 113 -8.21 0.76 4.63
CA VAL A 113 -8.62 -0.63 4.74
C VAL A 113 -9.91 -0.76 5.54
N VAL A 114 -10.03 -0.02 6.64
CA VAL A 114 -11.16 -0.19 7.55
C VAL A 114 -12.30 0.78 7.27
N GLY A 115 -12.05 1.82 6.52
CA GLY A 115 -13.07 2.82 6.19
C GLY A 115 -13.83 2.50 4.90
#